data_3557f391809e71b053e6e14a50508484
#
_entry.id   3557f391809e71b053e6e14a50508484
#
_cell.length_a   1.000
_cell.length_b   1.000
_cell.length_c   1.000
_cell.angle_alpha   90.00
_cell.angle_beta   90.00
_cell.angle_gamma   90.00
#
_symmetry.space_group_name_H-M   'P 1'
#
loop_
_entity.id
_entity.type
_entity.pdbx_description
1 polymer ?
#
loop_
_entity_poly.entity_id
_entity_poly.type
_entity_poly.pdbx_seq_one_letter_code
_entity_poly.pdbx_strand_id
1 'polypeptide(L)'
;MNHVFQKCGIALRAAVAFAASAGNPQPSSLQDTIAKEDRAIFDSFNRCAEPAQLQAHANHFAPDVEFYHDTGGVTWTRDAMIENTRKHACGNYTRKLVDGTLRVHPIKDFGAISEGTHRFCRVGTGACEGEAEFAMVWRQHDGHWQVTRVLSYGHRPNPAAH
;
A
#
# COMPACT_ATOMS: atom_id res chain seq x y z
N MET A 1 71.44 -21.74 -49.65
CA MET A 1 70.58 -20.51 -49.47
C MET A 1 69.19 -20.97 -49.23
N ASN A 2 68.79 -21.01 -47.94
CA ASN A 2 67.46 -21.48 -47.51
C ASN A 2 66.67 -20.32 -46.95
N HIS A 3 65.60 -19.94 -47.65
CA HIS A 3 64.64 -18.94 -47.19
C HIS A 3 63.55 -19.65 -46.38
N VAL A 4 63.49 -19.35 -45.08
CA VAL A 4 62.42 -19.77 -44.16
C VAL A 4 61.29 -18.74 -44.23
N PHE A 5 60.12 -19.13 -44.76
CA PHE A 5 58.93 -18.34 -44.73
C PHE A 5 58.20 -18.53 -43.38
N GLN A 6 58.20 -17.48 -42.58
CA GLN A 6 57.48 -17.43 -41.30
C GLN A 6 56.03 -17.05 -41.58
N LYS A 7 55.08 -17.96 -41.34
CA LYS A 7 53.61 -17.70 -41.42
C LYS A 7 53.16 -17.05 -40.18
N CYS A 8 52.73 -15.78 -40.28
CA CYS A 8 52.10 -15.02 -39.24
C CYS A 8 50.60 -15.41 -39.18
N GLY A 9 50.21 -16.18 -38.17
CA GLY A 9 48.80 -16.54 -37.92
C GLY A 9 48.08 -15.43 -37.15
N ILE A 10 47.13 -14.78 -37.80
CA ILE A 10 46.22 -13.80 -37.14
C ILE A 10 45.08 -14.56 -36.48
N ALA A 11 45.07 -14.63 -35.14
CA ALA A 11 43.94 -15.17 -34.37
C ALA A 11 42.83 -14.14 -34.27
N LEU A 12 41.74 -14.37 -34.98
CA LEU A 12 40.51 -13.55 -34.90
C LEU A 12 39.75 -13.92 -33.63
N ARG A 13 39.77 -13.04 -32.61
CA ARG A 13 38.94 -13.20 -31.40
C ARG A 13 37.53 -12.66 -31.70
N ALA A 14 36.56 -13.56 -31.80
CA ALA A 14 35.16 -13.18 -31.85
C ALA A 14 34.69 -12.71 -30.46
N ALA A 15 34.38 -11.43 -30.31
CA ALA A 15 33.72 -10.89 -29.12
C ALA A 15 32.24 -11.21 -29.21
N VAL A 16 31.75 -12.08 -28.35
CA VAL A 16 30.30 -12.32 -28.18
C VAL A 16 29.74 -11.22 -27.31
N ALA A 17 29.03 -10.27 -27.93
CA ALA A 17 28.26 -9.25 -27.19
C ALA A 17 27.00 -9.88 -26.62
N PHE A 18 26.93 -10.02 -25.29
CA PHE A 18 25.66 -10.32 -24.60
C PHE A 18 24.77 -9.06 -24.61
N ALA A 19 23.76 -9.07 -25.48
CA ALA A 19 22.70 -8.08 -25.40
C ALA A 19 21.85 -8.37 -24.15
N ALA A 20 22.00 -7.55 -23.12
CA ALA A 20 21.07 -7.55 -22.00
C ALA A 20 19.71 -7.06 -22.49
N SER A 21 18.73 -7.97 -22.59
CA SER A 21 17.35 -7.62 -22.85
C SER A 21 16.83 -6.82 -21.65
N ALA A 22 16.71 -5.50 -21.80
CA ALA A 22 15.94 -4.68 -20.87
C ALA A 22 14.47 -5.12 -20.99
N GLY A 23 14.01 -5.96 -20.06
CA GLY A 23 12.61 -6.36 -19.98
C GLY A 23 11.75 -5.12 -19.77
N ASN A 24 10.77 -4.91 -20.64
CA ASN A 24 9.75 -3.88 -20.43
C ASN A 24 9.09 -4.15 -19.06
N PRO A 25 8.92 -3.14 -18.19
CA PRO A 25 8.20 -3.33 -16.94
C PRO A 25 6.78 -3.80 -17.24
N GLN A 26 6.44 -4.98 -16.74
CA GLN A 26 5.09 -5.52 -16.89
C GLN A 26 4.12 -4.61 -16.13
N PRO A 27 2.93 -4.27 -16.68
CA PRO A 27 1.94 -3.48 -15.98
C PRO A 27 1.65 -4.10 -14.61
N SER A 28 1.65 -3.28 -13.55
CA SER A 28 1.31 -3.75 -12.20
C SER A 28 -0.12 -4.30 -12.19
N SER A 29 -0.32 -5.43 -11.52
CA SER A 29 -1.68 -5.96 -11.33
C SER A 29 -2.54 -4.99 -10.51
N LEU A 30 -3.87 -5.10 -10.61
CA LEU A 30 -4.78 -4.32 -9.74
C LEU A 30 -4.47 -4.60 -8.26
N GLN A 31 -4.16 -5.85 -7.91
CA GLN A 31 -3.74 -6.25 -6.56
C GLN A 31 -2.50 -5.46 -6.11
N ASP A 32 -1.46 -5.37 -6.95
CA ASP A 32 -0.22 -4.65 -6.61
C ASP A 32 -0.47 -3.14 -6.50
N THR A 33 -1.31 -2.61 -7.38
CA THR A 33 -1.68 -1.19 -7.38
C THR A 33 -2.37 -0.82 -6.07
N ILE A 34 -3.44 -1.53 -5.70
CA ILE A 34 -4.20 -1.24 -4.48
C ILE A 34 -3.37 -1.56 -3.22
N ALA A 35 -2.52 -2.59 -3.24
CA ALA A 35 -1.60 -2.85 -2.15
C ALA A 35 -0.59 -1.71 -1.94
N LYS A 36 -0.16 -1.04 -3.00
CA LYS A 36 0.69 0.16 -2.92
C LYS A 36 -0.08 1.35 -2.34
N GLU A 37 -1.31 1.57 -2.77
CA GLU A 37 -2.17 2.65 -2.24
C GLU A 37 -2.52 2.42 -0.76
N ASP A 38 -2.85 1.18 -0.36
CA ASP A 38 -3.08 0.82 1.06
C ASP A 38 -1.83 1.16 1.92
N ARG A 39 -0.63 0.78 1.45
CA ARG A 39 0.60 1.15 2.16
C ARG A 39 0.76 2.67 2.28
N ALA A 40 0.53 3.42 1.21
CA ALA A 40 0.68 4.87 1.23
C ALA A 40 -0.28 5.57 2.21
N ILE A 41 -1.56 5.12 2.26
CA ILE A 41 -2.54 5.59 3.25
C ILE A 41 -2.02 5.36 4.67
N PHE A 42 -1.57 4.13 4.96
CA PHE A 42 -1.21 3.78 6.33
C PHE A 42 0.21 4.20 6.72
N ASP A 43 1.10 4.43 5.78
CA ASP A 43 2.38 5.10 6.04
C ASP A 43 2.16 6.54 6.52
N SER A 44 1.23 7.28 5.92
CA SER A 44 0.85 8.62 6.36
C SER A 44 0.06 8.60 7.67
N PHE A 45 -0.89 7.66 7.84
CA PHE A 45 -1.62 7.44 9.10
C PHE A 45 -0.65 7.17 10.26
N ASN A 46 0.31 6.28 10.09
CA ASN A 46 1.25 5.88 11.13
C ASN A 46 2.16 7.02 11.61
N ARG A 47 2.22 8.11 10.83
CA ARG A 47 2.98 9.33 11.16
C ARG A 47 2.09 10.56 11.35
N CYS A 48 0.78 10.37 11.48
CA CYS A 48 -0.19 11.48 11.47
C CYS A 48 -0.12 12.43 12.68
N ALA A 49 0.75 12.17 13.66
CA ALA A 49 1.11 13.18 14.66
C ALA A 49 1.81 14.40 14.04
N GLU A 50 2.42 14.24 12.86
CA GLU A 50 2.96 15.32 12.06
C GLU A 50 1.86 15.92 11.18
N PRO A 51 1.56 17.25 11.24
CA PRO A 51 0.46 17.85 10.49
C PRO A 51 0.52 17.60 8.97
N ALA A 52 1.71 17.59 8.39
CA ALA A 52 1.89 17.29 6.97
C ALA A 52 1.50 15.85 6.61
N GLN A 53 1.75 14.89 7.50
CA GLN A 53 1.37 13.48 7.32
C GLN A 53 -0.12 13.27 7.50
N LEU A 54 -0.76 13.98 8.44
CA LEU A 54 -2.21 13.96 8.57
C LEU A 54 -2.90 14.51 7.31
N GLN A 55 -2.37 15.59 6.73
CA GLN A 55 -2.87 16.11 5.45
C GLN A 55 -2.63 15.13 4.30
N ALA A 56 -1.46 14.49 4.24
CA ALA A 56 -1.18 13.45 3.25
C ALA A 56 -2.18 12.28 3.37
N HIS A 57 -2.46 11.84 4.61
CA HIS A 57 -3.48 10.83 4.89
C HIS A 57 -4.85 11.26 4.37
N ALA A 58 -5.29 12.50 4.66
CA ALA A 58 -6.56 13.03 4.19
C ALA A 58 -6.72 13.01 2.67
N ASN A 59 -5.64 13.24 1.92
CA ASN A 59 -5.68 13.32 0.46
C ASN A 59 -5.98 11.99 -0.24
N HIS A 60 -5.82 10.87 0.46
CA HIS A 60 -6.21 9.55 -0.06
C HIS A 60 -7.71 9.30 -0.07
N PHE A 61 -8.50 10.12 0.61
CA PHE A 61 -9.94 9.95 0.73
C PHE A 61 -10.71 10.97 -0.10
N ALA A 62 -11.80 10.51 -0.71
CA ALA A 62 -12.71 11.40 -1.41
C ALA A 62 -13.37 12.39 -0.42
N PRO A 63 -13.76 13.59 -0.87
CA PRO A 63 -14.45 14.56 0.00
C PRO A 63 -15.73 14.01 0.65
N ASP A 64 -16.41 13.12 -0.07
CA ASP A 64 -17.66 12.45 0.28
C ASP A 64 -17.44 11.03 0.84
N VAL A 65 -16.27 10.74 1.40
CA VAL A 65 -15.99 9.46 2.05
C VAL A 65 -16.91 9.23 3.24
N GLU A 66 -17.38 8.00 3.36
CA GLU A 66 -18.10 7.53 4.54
C GLU A 66 -17.27 6.47 5.27
N PHE A 67 -17.20 6.57 6.59
CA PHE A 67 -16.50 5.62 7.43
C PHE A 67 -17.46 4.95 8.41
N TYR A 68 -17.58 3.64 8.32
CA TYR A 68 -18.42 2.79 9.16
C TYR A 68 -17.54 2.00 10.10
N HIS A 69 -17.74 2.22 11.40
CA HIS A 69 -16.95 1.57 12.45
C HIS A 69 -17.91 0.88 13.44
N ASP A 70 -17.77 -0.43 13.65
CA ASP A 70 -18.72 -1.23 14.44
C ASP A 70 -18.86 -0.75 15.89
N THR A 71 -17.79 -0.24 16.50
CA THR A 71 -17.80 0.28 17.87
C THR A 71 -17.86 1.80 17.96
N GLY A 72 -17.52 2.51 16.88
CA GLY A 72 -17.43 3.98 16.82
C GLY A 72 -18.58 4.65 16.07
N GLY A 73 -19.45 3.88 15.41
CA GLY A 73 -20.55 4.41 14.60
C GLY A 73 -20.12 4.91 13.24
N VAL A 74 -20.89 5.82 12.66
CA VAL A 74 -20.67 6.30 11.28
C VAL A 74 -20.13 7.72 11.27
N THR A 75 -19.16 7.97 10.42
CA THR A 75 -18.62 9.31 10.10
C THR A 75 -18.89 9.61 8.64
N TRP A 76 -19.59 10.71 8.36
CA TRP A 76 -20.19 11.00 7.05
C TRP A 76 -19.34 11.88 6.14
N THR A 77 -18.24 12.44 6.62
CA THR A 77 -17.41 13.35 5.82
C THR A 77 -15.93 13.10 6.07
N ARG A 78 -15.10 13.42 5.07
CA ARG A 78 -13.64 13.36 5.20
C ARG A 78 -13.14 14.19 6.38
N ASP A 79 -13.61 15.42 6.52
CA ASP A 79 -13.12 16.33 7.56
C ASP A 79 -13.41 15.80 8.97
N ALA A 80 -14.61 15.27 9.19
CA ALA A 80 -14.95 14.63 10.45
C ALA A 80 -14.13 13.36 10.71
N MET A 81 -13.87 12.55 9.68
CA MET A 81 -13.03 11.35 9.79
C MET A 81 -11.58 11.71 10.15
N ILE A 82 -10.99 12.71 9.49
CA ILE A 82 -9.63 13.17 9.75
C ILE A 82 -9.51 13.77 11.15
N GLU A 83 -10.51 14.54 11.59
CA GLU A 83 -10.53 15.09 12.95
C GLU A 83 -10.62 13.98 14.02
N ASN A 84 -11.43 12.94 13.79
CA ASN A 84 -11.49 11.78 14.67
C ASN A 84 -10.14 11.03 14.68
N THR A 85 -9.50 10.84 13.51
CA THR A 85 -8.16 10.24 13.39
C THR A 85 -7.14 11.04 14.20
N ARG A 86 -7.15 12.38 14.05
CA ARG A 86 -6.26 13.28 14.78
C ARG A 86 -6.42 13.13 16.31
N LYS A 87 -7.67 13.07 16.79
CA LYS A 87 -7.97 13.01 18.24
C LYS A 87 -7.65 11.66 18.87
N HIS A 88 -7.93 10.57 18.16
CA HIS A 88 -7.99 9.25 18.78
C HIS A 88 -6.85 8.32 18.36
N ALA A 89 -6.27 8.50 17.16
CA ALA A 89 -5.26 7.62 16.62
C ALA A 89 -3.85 8.23 16.58
N CYS A 90 -3.73 9.48 16.09
CA CYS A 90 -2.43 10.10 15.88
C CYS A 90 -1.60 10.20 17.16
N GLY A 91 -0.38 9.66 17.13
CA GLY A 91 0.52 9.60 18.28
C GLY A 91 0.17 8.50 19.31
N ASN A 92 -0.97 7.85 19.18
CA ASN A 92 -1.41 6.78 20.08
C ASN A 92 -1.23 5.40 19.47
N TYR A 93 -1.59 5.26 18.19
CA TYR A 93 -1.62 3.97 17.49
C TYR A 93 -0.97 4.05 16.11
N THR A 94 -0.41 2.91 15.69
CA THR A 94 -0.07 2.62 14.30
C THR A 94 -0.92 1.46 13.81
N ARG A 95 -1.17 1.41 12.49
CA ARG A 95 -1.84 0.27 11.85
C ARG A 95 -0.83 -0.63 11.16
N LYS A 96 -0.99 -1.93 11.30
CA LYS A 96 -0.27 -2.96 10.54
C LYS A 96 -1.27 -3.85 9.80
N LEU A 97 -1.07 -4.02 8.49
CA LEU A 97 -1.78 -5.05 7.74
C LEU A 97 -1.30 -6.43 8.21
N VAL A 98 -2.21 -7.38 8.38
CA VAL A 98 -1.83 -8.78 8.60
C VAL A 98 -1.41 -9.38 7.27
N ASP A 99 -0.19 -9.90 7.20
CA ASP A 99 0.39 -10.41 5.96
C ASP A 99 -0.48 -11.48 5.31
N GLY A 100 -0.61 -11.38 3.98
CA GLY A 100 -1.36 -12.33 3.18
C GLY A 100 -2.88 -12.23 3.29
N THR A 101 -3.44 -11.26 4.04
CA THR A 101 -4.90 -11.09 4.18
C THR A 101 -5.52 -10.15 3.16
N LEU A 102 -4.74 -9.26 2.55
CA LEU A 102 -5.28 -8.30 1.57
C LEU A 102 -5.82 -9.03 0.34
N ARG A 103 -7.08 -8.78 0.02
CA ARG A 103 -7.77 -9.22 -1.18
C ARG A 103 -8.28 -8.00 -1.93
N VAL A 104 -8.23 -8.04 -3.26
CA VAL A 104 -8.68 -6.93 -4.12
C VAL A 104 -9.60 -7.48 -5.20
N HIS A 105 -10.76 -6.85 -5.35
CA HIS A 105 -11.79 -7.21 -6.31
C HIS A 105 -12.07 -6.00 -7.21
N PRO A 106 -12.05 -6.15 -8.54
CA PRO A 106 -12.39 -5.06 -9.43
C PRO A 106 -13.88 -4.70 -9.37
N ILE A 107 -14.18 -3.40 -9.44
CA ILE A 107 -15.53 -2.89 -9.71
C ILE A 107 -15.52 -2.34 -11.13
N LYS A 108 -16.34 -2.92 -12.01
CA LYS A 108 -16.40 -2.53 -13.42
C LYS A 108 -16.69 -1.04 -13.56
N ASP A 109 -15.90 -0.35 -14.38
CA ASP A 109 -16.03 1.06 -14.73
C ASP A 109 -16.02 2.03 -13.53
N PHE A 110 -15.48 1.57 -12.38
CA PHE A 110 -15.43 2.38 -11.15
C PHE A 110 -14.07 2.34 -10.46
N GLY A 111 -13.58 1.14 -10.13
CA GLY A 111 -12.34 0.98 -9.36
C GLY A 111 -12.19 -0.39 -8.72
N ALA A 112 -12.14 -0.46 -7.40
CA ALA A 112 -11.90 -1.71 -6.68
C ALA A 112 -12.55 -1.73 -5.28
N ILE A 113 -12.73 -2.95 -4.74
CA ILE A 113 -12.88 -3.19 -3.31
C ILE A 113 -11.58 -3.83 -2.82
N SER A 114 -11.07 -3.38 -1.69
CA SER A 114 -10.06 -4.12 -0.94
C SER A 114 -10.61 -4.53 0.42
N GLU A 115 -10.21 -5.71 0.89
CA GLU A 115 -10.55 -6.23 2.21
C GLU A 115 -9.35 -6.92 2.83
N GLY A 116 -9.33 -7.02 4.15
CA GLY A 116 -8.26 -7.68 4.87
C GLY A 116 -8.40 -7.56 6.38
N THR A 117 -7.36 -7.99 7.08
CA THR A 117 -7.26 -7.90 8.54
C THR A 117 -6.14 -6.94 8.90
N HIS A 118 -6.35 -6.10 9.88
CA HIS A 118 -5.34 -5.20 10.38
C HIS A 118 -5.24 -5.21 11.91
N ARG A 119 -4.07 -4.84 12.41
CA ARG A 119 -3.78 -4.71 13.84
C ARG A 119 -3.46 -3.27 14.18
N PHE A 120 -3.89 -2.86 15.38
CA PHE A 120 -3.56 -1.57 15.94
C PHE A 120 -2.55 -1.76 17.07
N CYS A 121 -1.41 -1.07 16.94
CA CYS A 121 -0.27 -1.22 17.82
C CYS A 121 0.03 0.11 18.52
N ARG A 122 0.32 0.08 19.82
CA ARG A 122 0.66 1.27 20.61
C ARG A 122 1.94 1.92 20.14
N VAL A 123 1.90 3.23 19.93
CA VAL A 123 3.13 4.02 19.73
C VAL A 123 3.98 3.95 21.00
N GLY A 124 5.27 3.79 20.85
CA GLY A 124 6.25 3.69 21.96
C GLY A 124 6.54 2.26 22.40
N THR A 125 5.54 1.40 22.61
CA THR A 125 5.77 -0.01 22.96
C THR A 125 5.76 -0.94 21.74
N GLY A 126 5.07 -0.57 20.67
CA GLY A 126 4.86 -1.42 19.51
C GLY A 126 3.92 -2.61 19.76
N ALA A 127 3.35 -2.74 20.95
CA ALA A 127 2.43 -3.82 21.31
C ALA A 127 1.13 -3.69 20.49
N CYS A 128 0.78 -4.74 19.76
CA CYS A 128 -0.45 -4.79 18.96
C CYS A 128 -1.56 -5.43 19.81
N GLU A 129 -2.42 -4.61 20.38
CA GLU A 129 -3.45 -5.02 21.33
C GLU A 129 -4.78 -5.40 20.67
N GLY A 130 -5.09 -4.78 19.53
CA GLY A 130 -6.36 -4.96 18.81
C GLY A 130 -6.16 -5.45 17.38
N GLU A 131 -7.17 -6.16 16.90
CA GLU A 131 -7.27 -6.64 15.53
C GLU A 131 -8.71 -6.41 15.03
N ALA A 132 -8.86 -6.11 13.74
CA ALA A 132 -10.17 -5.96 13.09
C ALA A 132 -10.09 -6.34 11.61
N GLU A 133 -11.24 -6.64 11.02
CA GLU A 133 -11.42 -6.70 9.57
C GLU A 133 -11.68 -5.29 9.02
N PHE A 134 -11.32 -5.10 7.76
CA PHE A 134 -11.67 -3.88 7.01
C PHE A 134 -12.11 -4.19 5.59
N ALA A 135 -12.92 -3.31 5.03
CA ALA A 135 -13.17 -3.20 3.61
C ALA A 135 -13.10 -1.74 3.18
N MET A 136 -12.49 -1.47 2.02
CA MET A 136 -12.44 -0.13 1.43
C MET A 136 -12.92 -0.18 -0.01
N VAL A 137 -13.74 0.81 -0.40
CA VAL A 137 -14.15 1.02 -1.79
C VAL A 137 -13.30 2.14 -2.39
N TRP A 138 -12.58 1.81 -3.43
CA TRP A 138 -11.69 2.68 -4.16
C TRP A 138 -12.33 3.15 -5.45
N ARG A 139 -12.33 4.45 -5.69
CA ARG A 139 -12.68 5.04 -6.98
C ARG A 139 -11.40 5.40 -7.74
N GLN A 140 -11.33 5.01 -9.01
CA GLN A 140 -10.26 5.40 -9.91
C GLN A 140 -10.79 6.46 -10.88
N HIS A 141 -10.14 7.62 -10.90
CA HIS A 141 -10.48 8.70 -11.82
C HIS A 141 -9.18 9.38 -12.29
N ASP A 142 -9.01 9.51 -13.60
CA ASP A 142 -7.83 10.13 -14.23
C ASP A 142 -6.48 9.61 -13.69
N GLY A 143 -6.39 8.30 -13.47
CA GLY A 143 -5.18 7.66 -12.95
C GLY A 143 -4.98 7.80 -11.42
N HIS A 144 -5.86 8.51 -10.73
CA HIS A 144 -5.80 8.70 -9.27
C HIS A 144 -6.76 7.75 -8.57
N TRP A 145 -6.31 7.22 -7.42
CA TRP A 145 -7.11 6.35 -6.56
C TRP A 145 -7.52 7.09 -5.29
N GLN A 146 -8.81 7.05 -4.97
CA GLN A 146 -9.33 7.61 -3.72
C GLN A 146 -10.30 6.64 -3.06
N VAL A 147 -10.22 6.53 -1.74
CA VAL A 147 -11.18 5.76 -0.95
C VAL A 147 -12.48 6.55 -0.80
N THR A 148 -13.60 5.93 -1.12
CA THR A 148 -14.95 6.52 -1.00
C THR A 148 -15.75 5.92 0.16
N ARG A 149 -15.46 4.68 0.55
CA ARG A 149 -16.10 4.00 1.69
C ARG A 149 -15.04 3.22 2.46
N VAL A 150 -15.14 3.30 3.77
CA VAL A 150 -14.33 2.50 4.70
C VAL A 150 -15.26 1.78 5.67
N LEU A 151 -15.10 0.48 5.80
CA LEU A 151 -15.71 -0.33 6.83
C LEU A 151 -14.59 -0.89 7.71
N SER A 152 -14.70 -0.71 9.04
CA SER A 152 -13.79 -1.30 10.02
C SER A 152 -14.65 -2.00 11.07
N TYR A 153 -14.53 -3.31 11.17
CA TYR A 153 -15.48 -4.14 11.91
C TYR A 153 -14.83 -5.40 12.49
N GLY A 154 -15.56 -6.08 13.37
CA GLY A 154 -15.06 -7.29 14.05
C GLY A 154 -13.91 -6.98 15.00
N HIS A 155 -13.93 -5.80 15.63
CA HIS A 155 -12.90 -5.39 16.58
C HIS A 155 -12.82 -6.35 17.77
N ARG A 156 -11.63 -6.88 18.01
CA ARG A 156 -11.34 -7.86 19.06
C ARG A 156 -9.93 -7.70 19.59
N PRO A 157 -9.63 -8.22 20.79
CA PRO A 157 -8.25 -8.36 21.25
C PRO A 157 -7.42 -9.13 20.21
N ASN A 158 -6.16 -8.71 20.01
CA ASN A 158 -5.26 -9.44 19.11
C ASN A 158 -4.95 -10.83 19.69
N PRO A 159 -5.23 -11.93 18.98
CA PRO A 159 -4.99 -13.27 19.47
C PRO A 159 -3.51 -13.63 19.68
N ALA A 160 -2.60 -12.86 19.09
CA ALA A 160 -1.15 -13.02 19.23
C ALA A 160 -0.53 -12.07 20.29
N ALA A 161 -1.32 -11.38 21.10
CA ALA A 161 -0.85 -10.43 22.13
C ALA A 161 -0.44 -11.07 23.47
N HIS A 162 -0.07 -12.36 23.46
CA HIS A 162 0.37 -13.11 24.65
C HIS A 162 1.88 -13.34 24.66
#